data_a7feea33927f003e2b52336b094a8a09
#
_entry.id   a7feea33927f003e2b52336b094a8a09
#
_cell.length_a   1.000
_cell.length_b   1.000
_cell.length_c   1.000
_cell.angle_alpha   90.00
_cell.angle_beta   90.00
_cell.angle_gamma   90.00
#
_symmetry.space_group_name_H-M   'P 1'
#
loop_
_entity.id
_entity.type
_entity.pdbx_description
1 polymer ?
#
loop_
_entity_poly.entity_id
_entity_poly.type
_entity_poly.pdbx_seq_one_letter_code
_entity_poly.pdbx_strand_id
1 'polypeptide(L)'
;MDKGEKVYVHQDHGTVGYSNSYTQFMGFLLTASEPRVIFDAYHQGYVETHKNVTYTKAYENLGNGLNIADGQFTAPVSGIYYFHFQGLTDDGNSNTVVLKLNGNQVATSYRYMRGVRNM
;
A
#
# COMPACT_ATOMS: atom_id res chain seq x y z
N MET A 1 -14.74 4.57 5.38
CA MET A 1 -14.85 4.65 3.90
C MET A 1 -16.25 4.29 3.49
N ASP A 2 -16.74 5.00 2.52
CA ASP A 2 -18.00 4.62 1.88
C ASP A 2 -17.73 3.60 0.79
N LYS A 3 -18.75 2.80 0.52
CA LYS A 3 -18.68 1.82 -0.58
C LYS A 3 -18.28 2.52 -1.87
N GLY A 4 -17.31 1.96 -2.58
CA GLY A 4 -16.82 2.50 -3.84
C GLY A 4 -15.65 3.45 -3.73
N GLU A 5 -15.32 3.90 -2.54
CA GLU A 5 -14.12 4.72 -2.35
C GLU A 5 -12.85 3.89 -2.56
N LYS A 6 -11.80 4.55 -3.03
CA LYS A 6 -10.56 3.87 -3.42
C LYS A 6 -9.41 4.35 -2.57
N VAL A 7 -8.61 3.37 -2.11
CA VAL A 7 -7.36 3.62 -1.39
C VAL A 7 -6.23 2.92 -2.13
N TYR A 8 -5.11 3.59 -2.24
CA TYR A 8 -3.94 3.02 -2.90
C TYR A 8 -2.67 3.66 -2.37
N VAL A 9 -1.55 2.97 -2.59
CA VAL A 9 -0.22 3.42 -2.19
C VAL A 9 0.46 4.02 -3.40
N HIS A 10 1.00 5.22 -3.25
CA HIS A 10 1.66 5.96 -4.32
C HIS A 10 3.10 6.27 -3.93
N GLN A 11 4.03 6.01 -4.85
CA GLN A 11 5.43 6.34 -4.66
C GLN A 11 5.66 7.80 -5.05
N ASP A 12 5.75 8.65 -4.05
CA ASP A 12 5.81 10.09 -4.27
C ASP A 12 7.22 10.59 -4.53
N HIS A 13 8.21 9.97 -3.88
CA HIS A 13 9.62 10.36 -4.02
C HIS A 13 10.52 9.14 -3.85
N GLY A 14 11.54 9.03 -4.70
CA GLY A 14 12.48 7.94 -4.65
C GLY A 14 11.93 6.66 -5.25
N THR A 15 12.51 5.55 -4.88
CA THR A 15 12.05 4.22 -5.28
C THR A 15 11.83 3.37 -4.05
N VAL A 16 10.95 2.38 -4.16
CA VAL A 16 10.61 1.46 -3.09
C VAL A 16 11.09 0.08 -3.45
N GLY A 17 11.72 -0.60 -2.49
CA GLY A 17 12.16 -1.96 -2.68
C GLY A 17 13.45 -2.09 -3.44
N TYR A 18 13.89 -3.31 -3.60
CA TYR A 18 14.98 -3.68 -4.50
C TYR A 18 14.72 -5.11 -4.97
N SER A 19 15.59 -5.63 -5.85
CA SER A 19 15.27 -6.83 -6.65
C SER A 19 14.81 -8.04 -5.85
N ASN A 20 15.24 -8.19 -4.61
CA ASN A 20 14.88 -9.33 -3.77
C ASN A 20 14.00 -8.96 -2.59
N SER A 21 13.43 -7.77 -2.58
CA SER A 21 12.62 -7.33 -1.45
C SER A 21 11.15 -7.27 -1.81
N TYR A 22 10.33 -7.08 -0.77
CA TYR A 22 8.89 -7.00 -0.90
C TYR A 22 8.38 -5.69 -0.35
N THR A 23 7.44 -5.10 -1.07
CA THR A 23 6.65 -3.98 -0.60
C THR A 23 5.26 -4.52 -0.30
N GLN A 24 4.76 -4.26 0.89
CA GLN A 24 3.52 -4.87 1.37
C GLN A 24 2.42 -3.84 1.57
N PHE A 25 1.22 -4.24 1.23
CA PHE A 25 0.01 -3.46 1.51
C PHE A 25 -1.07 -4.41 2.00
N MET A 26 -1.63 -4.10 3.15
CA MET A 26 -2.69 -4.91 3.73
C MET A 26 -3.76 -4.05 4.36
N GLY A 27 -4.95 -4.61 4.51
CA GLY A 27 -6.02 -3.91 5.17
C GLY A 27 -7.19 -4.83 5.48
N PHE A 28 -8.09 -4.35 6.33
CA PHE A 28 -9.27 -5.11 6.67
C PHE A 28 -10.37 -4.20 7.21
N LEU A 29 -11.59 -4.69 7.13
CA LEU A 29 -12.77 -4.02 7.65
C LEU A 29 -12.88 -4.27 9.15
N LEU A 30 -12.94 -3.19 9.92
CA LEU A 30 -12.99 -3.26 11.39
C LEU A 30 -14.39 -3.41 11.95
N THR A 31 -15.39 -2.84 11.28
CA THR A 31 -16.66 -2.52 11.94
C THR A 31 -17.76 -3.54 11.79
N ALA A 32 -17.62 -4.51 10.91
CA ALA A 32 -18.71 -5.45 10.69
C ALA A 32 -18.25 -6.87 10.90
N SER A 33 -19.14 -7.71 11.41
CA SER A 33 -18.88 -9.13 11.44
C SER A 33 -19.08 -9.76 10.07
N GLU A 34 -19.97 -9.19 9.26
CA GLU A 34 -20.27 -9.65 7.90
C GLU A 34 -20.66 -8.45 7.03
N PRO A 35 -20.29 -8.43 5.76
CA PRO A 35 -19.33 -9.31 5.13
C PRO A 35 -17.90 -9.02 5.62
N ARG A 36 -17.04 -10.00 5.49
CA ARG A 36 -15.63 -9.82 5.85
C ARG A 36 -14.86 -9.30 4.66
N VAL A 37 -13.97 -8.36 4.92
CA VAL A 37 -13.11 -7.79 3.90
C VAL A 37 -11.69 -7.77 4.44
N ILE A 38 -10.80 -8.50 3.79
CA ILE A 38 -9.40 -8.59 4.20
C ILE A 38 -8.56 -8.69 2.93
N PHE A 39 -7.48 -7.94 2.86
CA PHE A 39 -6.50 -8.15 1.80
C PHE A 39 -5.09 -8.06 2.34
N ASP A 40 -4.17 -8.76 1.69
CA ASP A 40 -2.75 -8.73 1.99
C ASP A 40 -2.00 -9.05 0.71
N ALA A 41 -1.24 -8.11 0.22
CA ALA A 41 -0.56 -8.23 -1.05
C ALA A 41 0.86 -7.71 -0.98
N TYR A 42 1.69 -8.15 -1.91
CA TYR A 42 3.07 -7.69 -1.98
C TYR A 42 3.48 -7.41 -3.41
N HIS A 43 4.44 -6.51 -3.54
CA HIS A 43 5.14 -6.22 -4.78
C HIS A 43 6.60 -6.66 -4.61
N GLN A 44 7.08 -7.50 -5.51
CA GLN A 44 8.47 -7.91 -5.51
C GLN A 44 9.26 -7.03 -6.46
N GLY A 45 10.38 -6.47 -5.99
CA GLY A 45 11.24 -5.63 -6.78
C GLY A 45 11.00 -4.14 -6.59
N TYR A 46 11.51 -3.35 -7.51
CA TYR A 46 11.45 -1.89 -7.44
C TYR A 46 10.09 -1.34 -7.81
N VAL A 47 9.74 -0.24 -7.17
CA VAL A 47 8.62 0.61 -7.58
C VAL A 47 9.19 1.99 -7.88
N GLU A 48 8.94 2.49 -9.08
CA GLU A 48 9.49 3.76 -9.53
C GLU A 48 8.73 4.96 -8.97
N THR A 49 9.44 6.11 -8.95
CA THR A 49 8.87 7.38 -8.50
C THR A 49 7.66 7.78 -9.34
N HIS A 50 6.69 8.40 -8.70
CA HIS A 50 5.46 8.93 -9.29
C HIS A 50 4.55 7.85 -9.86
N LYS A 51 4.66 6.65 -9.32
CA LYS A 51 3.80 5.55 -9.73
C LYS A 51 3.01 5.02 -8.55
N ASN A 52 1.82 4.56 -8.82
CA ASN A 52 1.08 3.78 -7.85
C ASN A 52 1.75 2.44 -7.69
N VAL A 53 1.80 1.96 -6.46
CA VAL A 53 2.34 0.63 -6.20
C VAL A 53 1.32 -0.39 -6.69
N THR A 54 1.78 -1.32 -7.52
CA THR A 54 0.98 -2.47 -7.94
C THR A 54 1.50 -3.71 -7.22
N TYR A 55 0.84 -4.84 -7.36
CA TYR A 55 1.21 -6.00 -6.55
C TYR A 55 1.44 -7.22 -7.41
N THR A 56 2.46 -7.98 -7.02
CA THR A 56 2.84 -9.22 -7.71
C THR A 56 1.83 -10.31 -7.38
N LYS A 57 1.40 -10.35 -6.13
CA LYS A 57 0.49 -11.38 -5.65
C LYS A 57 -0.27 -10.89 -4.42
N ALA A 58 -1.49 -11.35 -4.28
CA ALA A 58 -2.26 -11.19 -3.06
C ALA A 58 -2.29 -12.52 -2.32
N TYR A 59 -1.85 -12.50 -1.06
CA TYR A 59 -2.00 -13.67 -0.19
C TYR A 59 -3.45 -13.86 0.23
N GLU A 60 -4.17 -12.76 0.33
CA GLU A 60 -5.55 -12.74 0.75
C GLU A 60 -6.26 -11.59 0.04
N ASN A 61 -7.47 -11.84 -0.41
CA ASN A 61 -8.29 -10.79 -1.03
C ASN A 61 -9.77 -11.15 -0.85
N LEU A 62 -10.17 -11.34 0.40
CA LEU A 62 -11.53 -11.67 0.75
C LEU A 62 -12.41 -10.45 0.56
N GLY A 63 -13.48 -10.59 -0.20
CA GLY A 63 -14.34 -9.49 -0.60
C GLY A 63 -13.95 -8.87 -1.94
N ASN A 64 -12.82 -9.30 -2.52
CA ASN A 64 -12.35 -8.89 -3.84
C ASN A 64 -12.22 -7.38 -4.02
N GLY A 65 -11.86 -6.66 -2.95
CA GLY A 65 -11.72 -5.21 -3.02
C GLY A 65 -10.43 -4.74 -3.67
N LEU A 66 -9.37 -5.55 -3.58
CA LEU A 66 -8.07 -5.15 -4.10
C LEU A 66 -7.87 -5.63 -5.54
N ASN A 67 -7.51 -4.69 -6.40
CA ASN A 67 -7.06 -5.00 -7.75
C ASN A 67 -5.55 -4.92 -7.77
N ILE A 68 -4.87 -6.05 -7.87
CA ILE A 68 -3.41 -6.08 -7.81
C ILE A 68 -2.77 -5.44 -9.04
N ALA A 69 -3.45 -5.43 -10.17
CA ALA A 69 -2.89 -4.88 -11.41
C ALA A 69 -2.72 -3.35 -11.36
N ASP A 70 -3.62 -2.65 -10.70
CA ASP A 70 -3.52 -1.19 -10.56
C ASP A 70 -3.23 -0.76 -9.11
N GLY A 71 -3.21 -1.70 -8.17
CA GLY A 71 -2.88 -1.43 -6.78
C GLY A 71 -3.97 -0.76 -5.97
N GLN A 72 -5.18 -0.62 -6.51
CA GLN A 72 -6.25 0.10 -5.83
C GLN A 72 -7.17 -0.84 -5.07
N PHE A 73 -7.43 -0.49 -3.82
CA PHE A 73 -8.46 -1.14 -3.04
C PHE A 73 -9.73 -0.30 -3.14
N THR A 74 -10.81 -0.94 -3.56
CA THR A 74 -12.13 -0.31 -3.63
C THR A 74 -12.99 -0.92 -2.54
N ALA A 75 -13.53 -0.10 -1.66
CA ALA A 75 -14.32 -0.57 -0.53
C ALA A 75 -15.58 -1.30 -1.02
N PRO A 76 -15.71 -2.59 -0.74
CA PRO A 76 -16.91 -3.33 -1.16
C PRO A 76 -18.15 -2.94 -0.36
N VAL A 77 -17.95 -2.47 0.87
CA VAL A 77 -19.02 -2.02 1.75
C VAL A 77 -18.54 -0.81 2.52
N SER A 78 -19.47 -0.01 2.99
CA SER A 78 -19.14 1.13 3.85
C SER A 78 -18.74 0.63 5.23
N GLY A 79 -17.79 1.31 5.86
CA GLY A 79 -17.34 0.96 7.19
C GLY A 79 -16.02 1.60 7.54
N ILE A 80 -15.48 1.19 8.65
CA ILE A 80 -14.17 1.64 9.14
C ILE A 80 -13.15 0.58 8.76
N TYR A 81 -12.09 1.00 8.07
CA TYR A 81 -11.05 0.12 7.59
C TYR A 81 -9.72 0.46 8.22
N TYR A 82 -8.90 -0.56 8.43
CA TYR A 82 -7.51 -0.42 8.82
C TYR A 82 -6.63 -0.74 7.62
N PHE A 83 -5.61 0.08 7.40
CA PHE A 83 -4.62 -0.15 6.35
C PHE A 83 -3.22 -0.10 6.92
N HIS A 84 -2.36 -0.93 6.39
CA HIS A 84 -0.95 -0.92 6.71
C HIS A 84 -0.15 -1.08 5.42
N PHE A 85 0.88 -0.27 5.26
CA PHE A 85 1.77 -0.39 4.11
C PHE A 85 3.20 -0.19 4.56
N GLN A 86 4.11 -0.88 3.88
CA GLN A 86 5.53 -0.68 4.12
C GLN A 86 6.30 -0.95 2.84
N GLY A 87 7.41 -0.24 2.70
CA GLY A 87 8.34 -0.45 1.62
C GLY A 87 9.76 -0.29 2.13
N LEU A 88 10.70 -0.76 1.34
CA LEU A 88 12.12 -0.64 1.66
C LEU A 88 12.76 0.29 0.65
N THR A 89 13.86 0.91 1.05
CA THR A 89 14.67 1.70 0.16
C THR A 89 16.11 1.18 0.20
N ASP A 90 16.84 1.37 -0.88
CA ASP A 90 18.24 1.00 -0.93
C ASP A 90 19.06 1.89 0.00
N ASP A 91 20.21 1.38 0.41
CA ASP A 91 21.15 2.14 1.22
C ASP A 91 21.49 3.46 0.55
N GLY A 92 21.48 4.51 1.35
CA GLY A 92 21.84 5.84 0.87
C GLY A 92 20.72 6.58 0.17
N ASN A 93 19.60 5.93 -0.05
CA ASN A 93 18.45 6.53 -0.72
C ASN A 93 17.36 6.86 0.27
N SER A 94 16.50 7.77 -0.12
CA SER A 94 15.28 8.09 0.63
C SER A 94 14.08 7.84 -0.25
N ASN A 95 12.93 7.62 0.38
CA ASN A 95 11.68 7.56 -0.34
C ASN A 95 10.57 8.17 0.48
N THR A 96 9.51 8.55 -0.20
CA THR A 96 8.27 8.98 0.42
C THR A 96 7.14 8.21 -0.24
N VAL A 97 6.43 7.45 0.54
CA VAL A 97 5.29 6.64 0.09
C VAL A 97 4.06 7.19 0.77
N VAL A 98 3.03 7.45 0.01
CA VAL A 98 1.81 8.03 0.55
C VAL A 98 0.64 7.09 0.32
N LEU A 99 -0.29 7.10 1.27
CA LEU A 99 -1.57 6.43 1.13
C LEU A 99 -2.57 7.46 0.67
N LYS A 100 -3.26 7.18 -0.43
CA LYS A 100 -4.23 8.11 -0.99
C LYS A 100 -5.64 7.54 -0.93
N LEU A 101 -6.59 8.38 -0.57
CA LEU A 101 -8.02 8.07 -0.60
C LEU A 101 -8.65 8.96 -1.63
N ASN A 102 -9.17 8.36 -2.71
CA ASN A 102 -9.81 9.08 -3.82
C ASN A 102 -8.94 10.22 -4.36
N GLY A 103 -7.62 10.00 -4.42
CA GLY A 103 -6.68 10.98 -4.92
C GLY A 103 -6.13 11.94 -3.88
N ASN A 104 -6.64 11.92 -2.66
CA ASN A 104 -6.17 12.79 -1.58
C ASN A 104 -5.25 12.04 -0.65
N GLN A 105 -4.14 12.66 -0.29
CA GLN A 105 -3.20 12.04 0.64
C GLN A 105 -3.78 12.00 2.04
N VAL A 106 -3.82 10.81 2.64
CA VAL A 106 -4.35 10.61 3.99
C VAL A 106 -3.30 10.09 4.96
N ALA A 107 -2.17 9.58 4.47
CA ALA A 107 -1.09 9.11 5.32
C ALA A 107 0.21 9.12 4.54
N THR A 108 1.33 9.16 5.26
CA THR A 108 2.65 9.20 4.67
C THR A 108 3.58 8.27 5.43
N SER A 109 4.44 7.58 4.70
CA SER A 109 5.59 6.89 5.26
C SER A 109 6.83 7.46 4.61
N TYR A 110 7.74 7.96 5.40
CA TYR A 110 9.01 8.49 4.94
C TYR A 110 10.13 7.64 5.47
N ARG A 111 11.04 7.26 4.58
CA ARG A 111 12.18 6.47 4.97
C ARG A 111 13.44 7.04 4.37
N TYR A 112 14.43 7.18 5.21
CA TYR A 112 15.73 7.66 4.82
C TYR A 112 16.78 6.71 5.36
N MET A 113 17.58 6.18 4.47
CA MET A 113 18.66 5.26 4.82
C MET A 113 19.97 5.88 4.42
N ARG A 114 20.89 5.99 5.38
CA ARG A 114 22.19 6.58 5.08
C ARG A 114 23.19 6.12 6.11
N GLY A 115 24.04 5.20 5.73
CA GLY A 115 24.98 4.63 6.67
C GLY A 115 24.23 4.02 7.85
N VAL A 116 24.44 4.54 9.04
CA VAL A 116 23.81 4.01 10.25
C VAL A 116 22.47 4.64 10.56
N ARG A 117 22.05 5.60 9.77
CA ARG A 117 20.84 6.33 10.05
C ARG A 117 19.64 5.58 9.58
N ASN A 118 18.67 5.45 10.44
CA ASN A 118 17.45 4.75 10.13
C ASN A 118 16.29 5.44 10.83
N MET A 119 15.32 5.86 10.05
CA MET A 119 14.22 6.65 10.59
C MET A 119 12.89 6.00 10.28
#